data_5dba217a61aadd6ce80f815189dd5d13
#
_entry.id   5dba217a61aadd6ce80f815189dd5d13
#
_cell.length_a   1.000
_cell.length_b   1.000
_cell.length_c   1.000
_cell.angle_alpha   90.00
_cell.angle_beta   90.00
_cell.angle_gamma   90.00
#
_symmetry.space_group_name_H-M   'P 1'
#
loop_
_entity.id
_entity.type
_entity.pdbx_description
1 polymer ?
#
loop_
_entity_poly.entity_id
_entity_poly.type
_entity_poly.pdbx_seq_one_letter_code
_entity_poly.pdbx_strand_id
1 'polypeptide(L)'
;MSQPTSLLADIPFSLLELAPMRQGSTVGETLHNSLQYAKEADRLGFNRFWFAEHHNMPGIASAATSVLIGYIAGNTQRIRVGAGGIMLPNHAPLVVAEQFGTLESLYPGRIDLGLGRAPGSDQVTSRALNRDTSRAEQFPEEVSELQTLLGPYNGRHAVRAIPGEGTNVPIWLLGSSLFSAQLAAQRGLPYVFAGHFAPRFLYDAIEIYRRDFKPSQVLDKPYVMLGLPLVAADTDEEAQFLGTTSKQRVLALIRGHELWLKPPVETMDGLWSAQEETYVDNFLGLSVIGGPATIKHRLEMIVKELGVNEFIFTNDLYDLDKRKKALQILMEIKQ
;
A
#
# COMPACT_ATOMS: atom_id res chain seq x y z
N MET A 1 18.91 8.06 34.11
CA MET A 1 17.62 7.37 33.81
C MET A 1 17.50 7.27 32.32
N SER A 2 17.62 6.07 31.75
CA SER A 2 17.37 5.85 30.30
C SER A 2 15.91 6.24 29.99
N GLN A 3 15.71 7.11 29.03
CA GLN A 3 14.35 7.40 28.55
C GLN A 3 13.70 6.06 28.12
N PRO A 4 12.41 5.83 28.41
CA PRO A 4 11.75 4.63 27.95
C PRO A 4 11.82 4.61 26.41
N THR A 5 12.34 3.51 25.86
CA THR A 5 12.44 3.29 24.42
C THR A 5 11.04 3.42 23.80
N SER A 6 10.90 4.25 22.77
CA SER A 6 9.61 4.41 22.05
C SER A 6 9.10 3.06 21.59
N LEU A 7 7.80 2.79 21.75
CA LEU A 7 7.17 1.57 21.22
C LEU A 7 7.29 1.46 19.68
N LEU A 8 7.57 2.57 19.02
CA LEU A 8 7.73 2.64 17.57
C LEU A 8 9.16 2.34 17.11
N ALA A 9 10.15 2.28 18.03
CA ALA A 9 11.57 2.17 17.69
C ALA A 9 11.84 0.98 16.75
N ASP A 10 11.27 -0.18 17.05
CA ASP A 10 11.47 -1.43 16.30
C ASP A 10 10.38 -1.71 15.25
N ILE A 11 9.33 -0.87 15.16
CA ILE A 11 8.25 -1.07 14.18
C ILE A 11 8.69 -0.50 12.82
N PRO A 12 8.83 -1.32 11.77
CA PRO A 12 9.14 -0.83 10.43
C PRO A 12 8.07 0.11 9.89
N PHE A 13 8.51 1.18 9.21
CA PHE A 13 7.63 2.08 8.46
C PHE A 13 7.87 1.92 6.98
N SER A 14 6.77 1.81 6.23
CA SER A 14 6.73 1.58 4.80
C SER A 14 5.78 2.57 4.13
N LEU A 15 5.86 2.67 2.80
CA LEU A 15 5.07 3.61 2.00
C LEU A 15 4.32 2.89 0.90
N LEU A 16 3.07 3.27 0.69
CA LEU A 16 2.24 2.89 -0.44
C LEU A 16 2.03 4.11 -1.33
N GLU A 17 2.56 4.05 -2.53
CA GLU A 17 2.52 5.12 -3.52
C GLU A 17 1.48 4.84 -4.60
N LEU A 18 0.59 5.78 -4.82
CA LEU A 18 -0.40 5.75 -5.89
C LEU A 18 0.04 6.58 -7.10
N ALA A 19 1.20 7.23 -7.04
CA ALA A 19 1.62 8.25 -7.98
C ALA A 19 0.51 9.30 -8.20
N PRO A 20 0.07 10.00 -7.13
CA PRO A 20 -1.06 10.92 -7.20
C PRO A 20 -0.71 12.14 -8.04
N MET A 21 -1.55 12.41 -9.04
CA MET A 21 -1.36 13.51 -9.96
C MET A 21 -1.96 14.80 -9.40
N ARG A 22 -1.18 15.87 -9.39
CA ARG A 22 -1.67 17.22 -9.05
C ARG A 22 -2.43 17.81 -10.22
N GLN A 23 -3.45 18.60 -9.93
CA GLN A 23 -4.15 19.36 -10.96
C GLN A 23 -3.16 20.21 -11.76
N GLY A 24 -3.18 20.05 -13.08
CA GLY A 24 -2.28 20.74 -14.00
C GLY A 24 -0.88 20.12 -14.18
N SER A 25 -0.53 19.04 -13.46
CA SER A 25 0.73 18.34 -13.68
C SER A 25 0.63 17.28 -14.79
N THR A 26 1.76 16.94 -15.37
CA THR A 26 1.89 15.84 -16.31
C THR A 26 2.15 14.50 -15.60
N VAL A 27 1.90 13.38 -16.30
CA VAL A 27 2.27 12.04 -15.81
C VAL A 27 3.78 11.95 -15.58
N GLY A 28 4.61 12.48 -16.49
CA GLY A 28 6.06 12.45 -16.36
C GLY A 28 6.56 13.16 -15.10
N GLU A 29 6.04 14.35 -14.79
CA GLU A 29 6.34 15.07 -13.55
C GLU A 29 5.90 14.29 -12.31
N THR A 30 4.73 13.67 -12.35
CA THR A 30 4.23 12.85 -11.25
C THR A 30 5.13 11.66 -10.96
N LEU A 31 5.54 10.91 -11.98
CA LEU A 31 6.44 9.76 -11.83
C LEU A 31 7.84 10.19 -11.36
N HIS A 32 8.33 11.35 -11.83
CA HIS A 32 9.58 11.93 -11.32
C HIS A 32 9.45 12.30 -9.84
N ASN A 33 8.34 12.89 -9.42
CA ASN A 33 8.06 13.21 -8.01
C ASN A 33 7.99 11.95 -7.14
N SER A 34 7.37 10.86 -7.62
CA SER A 34 7.38 9.57 -6.94
C SER A 34 8.81 9.02 -6.76
N LEU A 35 9.69 9.20 -7.76
CA LEU A 35 11.11 8.84 -7.62
C LEU A 35 11.81 9.70 -6.56
N GLN A 36 11.60 11.02 -6.54
CA GLN A 36 12.22 11.89 -5.52
C GLN A 36 11.71 11.54 -4.11
N TYR A 37 10.45 11.16 -3.98
CA TYR A 37 9.84 10.70 -2.74
C TYR A 37 10.44 9.36 -2.27
N ALA A 38 10.61 8.40 -3.19
CA ALA A 38 11.24 7.12 -2.91
C ALA A 38 12.72 7.26 -2.51
N LYS A 39 13.48 8.15 -3.15
CA LYS A 39 14.87 8.45 -2.76
C LYS A 39 14.97 9.02 -1.36
N GLU A 40 14.05 9.91 -0.97
CA GLU A 40 14.02 10.43 0.40
C GLU A 40 13.65 9.33 1.39
N ALA A 41 12.69 8.46 1.08
CA ALA A 41 12.35 7.32 1.90
C ALA A 41 13.53 6.34 2.09
N ASP A 42 14.28 6.04 1.02
CA ASP A 42 15.48 5.21 1.06
C ASP A 42 16.59 5.84 1.93
N ARG A 43 16.80 7.16 1.77
CA ARG A 43 17.77 7.93 2.57
C ARG A 43 17.45 7.89 4.07
N LEU A 44 16.16 8.03 4.42
CA LEU A 44 15.66 8.05 5.79
C LEU A 44 15.58 6.66 6.44
N GLY A 45 15.69 5.57 5.66
CA GLY A 45 15.67 4.20 6.17
C GLY A 45 14.27 3.61 6.32
N PHE A 46 13.30 4.04 5.50
CA PHE A 46 12.04 3.33 5.36
C PHE A 46 12.26 1.90 4.86
N ASN A 47 11.40 0.98 5.30
CA ASN A 47 11.57 -0.44 5.00
C ASN A 47 11.16 -0.77 3.56
N ARG A 48 9.98 -0.28 3.11
CA ARG A 48 9.41 -0.60 1.80
C ARG A 48 8.82 0.63 1.12
N PHE A 49 8.84 0.59 -0.22
CA PHE A 49 8.14 1.53 -1.09
C PHE A 49 7.35 0.72 -2.13
N TRP A 50 6.06 0.61 -1.95
CA TRP A 50 5.18 -0.18 -2.81
C TRP A 50 4.31 0.70 -3.68
N PHE A 51 4.01 0.25 -4.89
CA PHE A 51 3.02 0.87 -5.75
C PHE A 51 1.69 0.14 -5.71
N ALA A 52 0.59 0.89 -5.64
CA ALA A 52 -0.75 0.38 -5.91
C ALA A 52 -0.96 0.18 -7.42
N GLU A 53 -1.93 -0.66 -7.80
CA GLU A 53 -2.37 -0.82 -9.20
C GLU A 53 -3.79 -0.26 -9.35
N HIS A 54 -3.92 0.77 -10.19
CA HIS A 54 -5.20 1.36 -10.56
C HIS A 54 -5.25 1.62 -12.06
N HIS A 55 -6.35 1.24 -12.70
CA HIS A 55 -6.57 1.41 -14.13
C HIS A 55 -7.72 2.38 -14.39
N ASN A 56 -7.64 3.13 -15.50
CA ASN A 56 -8.67 4.07 -15.95
C ASN A 56 -9.09 5.07 -14.86
N MET A 57 -8.13 5.59 -14.10
CA MET A 57 -8.39 6.46 -12.96
C MET A 57 -7.63 7.78 -13.10
N PRO A 58 -8.20 8.80 -13.74
CA PRO A 58 -7.59 10.12 -13.84
C PRO A 58 -7.23 10.68 -12.47
N GLY A 59 -6.00 11.14 -12.31
CA GLY A 59 -5.44 11.57 -11.02
C GLY A 59 -4.57 10.51 -10.33
N ILE A 60 -4.41 9.31 -10.91
CA ILE A 60 -3.51 8.26 -10.43
C ILE A 60 -2.67 7.73 -11.59
N ALA A 61 -1.34 7.73 -11.45
CA ALA A 61 -0.44 7.30 -12.52
C ALA A 61 0.15 5.88 -12.31
N SER A 62 -0.22 5.16 -11.24
CA SER A 62 0.32 3.84 -10.92
C SER A 62 -0.49 2.69 -11.55
N ALA A 63 -0.53 2.59 -12.87
CA ALA A 63 -1.18 1.50 -13.58
C ALA A 63 -0.20 0.36 -13.95
N ALA A 64 0.97 0.69 -14.50
CA ALA A 64 1.98 -0.28 -14.90
C ALA A 64 2.95 -0.58 -13.73
N THR A 65 2.46 -1.26 -12.70
CA THR A 65 3.12 -1.40 -11.40
C THR A 65 4.52 -2.02 -11.52
N SER A 66 4.70 -3.11 -12.25
CA SER A 66 6.01 -3.77 -12.43
C SER A 66 7.06 -2.86 -13.12
N VAL A 67 6.63 -2.02 -14.05
CA VAL A 67 7.51 -1.03 -14.71
C VAL A 67 7.98 0.03 -13.73
N LEU A 68 7.05 0.55 -12.89
CA LEU A 68 7.38 1.55 -11.87
C LEU A 68 8.29 0.98 -10.78
N ILE A 69 8.08 -0.27 -10.36
CA ILE A 69 8.95 -0.97 -9.42
C ILE A 69 10.38 -1.01 -9.96
N GLY A 70 10.58 -1.41 -11.22
CA GLY A 70 11.90 -1.43 -11.86
C GLY A 70 12.55 -0.05 -11.92
N TYR A 71 11.76 0.99 -12.24
CA TYR A 71 12.23 2.38 -12.26
C TYR A 71 12.72 2.87 -10.90
N ILE A 72 11.98 2.60 -9.82
CA ILE A 72 12.36 2.98 -8.46
C ILE A 72 13.53 2.14 -7.95
N ALA A 73 13.48 0.82 -8.14
CA ALA A 73 14.53 -0.09 -7.65
C ALA A 73 15.89 0.22 -8.27
N GLY A 74 15.92 0.59 -9.56
CA GLY A 74 17.14 1.01 -10.26
C GLY A 74 17.70 2.37 -9.81
N ASN A 75 16.93 3.17 -9.08
CA ASN A 75 17.32 4.50 -8.63
C ASN A 75 17.40 4.66 -7.10
N THR A 76 17.26 3.57 -6.34
CA THR A 76 17.37 3.48 -4.88
C THR A 76 18.34 2.36 -4.50
N GLN A 77 18.82 2.33 -3.25
CA GLN A 77 19.90 1.43 -2.85
C GLN A 77 19.47 0.33 -1.87
N ARG A 78 18.67 0.64 -0.87
CA ARG A 78 18.38 -0.24 0.27
C ARG A 78 16.91 -0.58 0.43
N ILE A 79 16.04 0.39 0.18
CA ILE A 79 14.59 0.23 0.37
C ILE A 79 14.07 -0.92 -0.50
N ARG A 80 13.22 -1.77 0.09
CA ARG A 80 12.52 -2.80 -0.68
C ARG A 80 11.45 -2.14 -1.55
N VAL A 81 11.29 -2.62 -2.77
CA VAL A 81 10.30 -2.06 -3.71
C VAL A 81 9.34 -3.17 -4.13
N GLY A 82 8.06 -2.85 -4.22
CA GLY A 82 7.09 -3.89 -4.52
C GLY A 82 5.72 -3.37 -4.94
N ALA A 83 4.77 -4.29 -5.02
CA ALA A 83 3.38 -4.01 -5.30
C ALA A 83 2.53 -4.05 -4.03
N GLY A 84 1.66 -3.07 -3.88
CA GLY A 84 0.69 -3.02 -2.79
C GLY A 84 -0.74 -2.76 -3.25
N GLY A 85 -1.29 -3.63 -4.20
CA GLY A 85 -0.78 -4.87 -4.78
C GLY A 85 -0.98 -4.96 -6.28
N ILE A 86 -0.50 -6.03 -6.85
CA ILE A 86 -0.98 -6.49 -8.15
C ILE A 86 -2.41 -6.99 -7.97
N MET A 87 -3.32 -6.48 -8.79
CA MET A 87 -4.71 -6.98 -8.84
C MET A 87 -4.74 -8.26 -9.66
N LEU A 88 -4.37 -9.38 -9.00
CA LEU A 88 -4.05 -10.64 -9.67
C LEU A 88 -5.12 -11.11 -10.67
N PRO A 89 -6.43 -10.97 -10.41
CA PRO A 89 -7.42 -11.35 -11.41
C PRO A 89 -7.35 -10.58 -12.75
N ASN A 90 -6.60 -9.49 -12.85
CA ASN A 90 -6.39 -8.76 -14.11
C ASN A 90 -5.24 -9.35 -14.94
N HIS A 91 -4.45 -10.28 -14.39
CA HIS A 91 -3.19 -10.76 -14.97
C HIS A 91 -3.16 -12.28 -15.11
N ALA A 92 -2.30 -12.78 -15.98
CA ALA A 92 -1.94 -14.19 -16.00
C ALA A 92 -0.84 -14.45 -14.96
N PRO A 93 -1.00 -15.43 -14.05
CA PRO A 93 0.01 -15.72 -13.01
C PRO A 93 1.42 -15.94 -13.57
N LEU A 94 1.55 -16.61 -14.71
CA LEU A 94 2.85 -16.79 -15.38
C LEU A 94 3.53 -15.46 -15.70
N VAL A 95 2.80 -14.50 -16.28
CA VAL A 95 3.35 -13.19 -16.64
C VAL A 95 3.79 -12.43 -15.38
N VAL A 96 3.01 -12.50 -14.30
CA VAL A 96 3.38 -11.88 -13.02
C VAL A 96 4.64 -12.51 -12.46
N ALA A 97 4.74 -13.86 -12.47
CA ALA A 97 5.92 -14.57 -12.02
C ALA A 97 7.18 -14.20 -12.82
N GLU A 98 7.07 -14.08 -14.16
CA GLU A 98 8.17 -13.66 -15.00
C GLU A 98 8.59 -12.20 -14.78
N GLN A 99 7.63 -11.27 -14.61
CA GLN A 99 7.90 -9.87 -14.31
C GLN A 99 8.62 -9.71 -12.97
N PHE A 100 8.09 -10.31 -11.90
CA PHE A 100 8.68 -10.20 -10.56
C PHE A 100 9.96 -11.00 -10.42
N GLY A 101 10.09 -12.14 -11.12
CA GLY A 101 11.35 -12.86 -11.23
C GLY A 101 12.44 -12.07 -11.95
N THR A 102 12.07 -11.34 -13.02
CA THR A 102 12.97 -10.41 -13.69
C THR A 102 13.44 -9.30 -12.75
N LEU A 103 12.49 -8.69 -12.01
CA LEU A 103 12.81 -7.65 -11.04
C LEU A 103 13.73 -8.16 -9.92
N GLU A 104 13.46 -9.33 -9.36
CA GLU A 104 14.29 -9.95 -8.31
C GLU A 104 15.69 -10.29 -8.83
N SER A 105 15.79 -10.76 -10.09
CA SER A 105 17.07 -11.03 -10.72
C SER A 105 17.93 -9.77 -10.95
N LEU A 106 17.27 -8.62 -11.22
CA LEU A 106 17.93 -7.33 -11.38
C LEU A 106 18.27 -6.66 -10.04
N TYR A 107 17.42 -6.87 -9.02
CA TYR A 107 17.51 -6.21 -7.71
C TYR A 107 17.38 -7.23 -6.57
N PRO A 108 18.32 -8.16 -6.41
CA PRO A 108 18.21 -9.29 -5.49
C PRO A 108 17.90 -8.88 -4.05
N GLY A 109 16.94 -9.56 -3.42
CA GLY A 109 16.56 -9.36 -2.03
C GLY A 109 15.74 -8.09 -1.76
N ARG A 110 15.36 -7.34 -2.80
CA ARG A 110 14.66 -6.05 -2.64
C ARG A 110 13.23 -6.03 -3.16
N ILE A 111 12.76 -7.09 -3.75
CA ILE A 111 11.44 -7.11 -4.41
C ILE A 111 10.40 -7.79 -3.54
N ASP A 112 9.19 -7.21 -3.49
CA ASP A 112 8.02 -7.76 -2.83
C ASP A 112 6.84 -7.85 -3.81
N LEU A 113 6.05 -8.93 -3.72
CA LEU A 113 4.84 -9.15 -4.50
C LEU A 113 3.60 -9.14 -3.60
N GLY A 114 2.99 -7.99 -3.44
CA GLY A 114 1.68 -7.91 -2.80
C GLY A 114 0.55 -8.20 -3.78
N LEU A 115 -0.43 -8.99 -3.39
CA LEU A 115 -1.53 -9.46 -4.22
C LEU A 115 -2.88 -9.02 -3.67
N GLY A 116 -3.70 -8.40 -4.52
CA GLY A 116 -5.08 -8.04 -4.26
C GLY A 116 -6.07 -8.84 -5.11
N ARG A 117 -7.25 -9.13 -4.54
CA ARG A 117 -8.35 -9.79 -5.25
C ARG A 117 -9.29 -8.82 -5.97
N ALA A 118 -9.41 -7.60 -5.44
CA ALA A 118 -10.32 -6.60 -6.00
C ALA A 118 -9.96 -6.24 -7.45
N PRO A 119 -10.92 -5.78 -8.26
CA PRO A 119 -10.63 -5.41 -9.66
C PRO A 119 -9.70 -4.20 -9.80
N GLY A 120 -9.63 -3.32 -8.80
CA GLY A 120 -8.88 -2.05 -8.91
C GLY A 120 -9.42 -1.11 -9.99
N SER A 121 -10.66 -1.35 -10.49
CA SER A 121 -11.25 -0.63 -11.62
C SER A 121 -12.77 -0.88 -11.74
N ASP A 122 -13.44 -0.12 -12.61
CA ASP A 122 -14.86 -0.30 -12.97
C ASP A 122 -15.10 -1.44 -13.98
N GLN A 123 -16.38 -1.73 -14.28
CA GLN A 123 -16.75 -2.79 -15.23
C GLN A 123 -16.28 -2.53 -16.67
N VAL A 124 -16.24 -1.28 -17.12
CA VAL A 124 -15.78 -0.92 -18.47
C VAL A 124 -14.30 -1.23 -18.60
N THR A 125 -13.54 -0.82 -17.60
CA THR A 125 -12.10 -1.10 -17.50
C THR A 125 -11.81 -2.60 -17.40
N SER A 126 -12.60 -3.33 -16.59
CA SER A 126 -12.47 -4.79 -16.50
C SER A 126 -12.63 -5.49 -17.84
N ARG A 127 -13.56 -5.01 -18.70
CA ARG A 127 -13.71 -5.51 -20.08
C ARG A 127 -12.51 -5.16 -20.96
N ALA A 128 -11.98 -3.93 -20.84
CA ALA A 128 -10.78 -3.51 -21.58
C ALA A 128 -9.52 -4.31 -21.20
N LEU A 129 -9.47 -4.79 -19.95
CA LEU A 129 -8.41 -5.69 -19.45
C LEU A 129 -8.66 -7.17 -19.82
N ASN A 130 -9.68 -7.48 -20.66
CA ASN A 130 -10.12 -8.83 -21.00
C ASN A 130 -10.38 -9.72 -19.76
N ARG A 131 -10.83 -9.10 -18.66
CA ARG A 131 -11.05 -9.80 -17.42
C ARG A 131 -12.40 -10.52 -17.43
N ASP A 132 -12.36 -11.81 -17.15
CA ASP A 132 -13.54 -12.55 -16.73
C ASP A 132 -13.81 -12.25 -15.24
N THR A 133 -15.00 -11.78 -14.90
CA THR A 133 -15.38 -11.45 -13.52
C THR A 133 -15.37 -12.68 -12.61
N SER A 134 -15.51 -13.90 -13.15
CA SER A 134 -15.40 -15.16 -12.40
C SER A 134 -14.00 -15.44 -11.87
N ARG A 135 -12.95 -14.85 -12.45
CA ARG A 135 -11.56 -15.06 -12.01
C ARG A 135 -11.29 -14.60 -10.57
N ALA A 136 -12.08 -13.69 -10.03
CA ALA A 136 -11.96 -13.31 -8.63
C ALA A 136 -12.21 -14.48 -7.66
N GLU A 137 -12.96 -15.50 -8.10
CA GLU A 137 -13.20 -16.74 -7.34
C GLU A 137 -11.99 -17.68 -7.39
N GLN A 138 -11.18 -17.60 -8.44
CA GLN A 138 -9.97 -18.40 -8.65
C GLN A 138 -8.72 -17.80 -7.93
N PHE A 139 -8.88 -16.67 -7.26
CA PHE A 139 -7.76 -15.98 -6.60
C PHE A 139 -6.95 -16.88 -5.65
N PRO A 140 -7.53 -17.77 -4.83
CA PRO A 140 -6.75 -18.69 -3.99
C PRO A 140 -5.88 -19.67 -4.78
N GLU A 141 -6.39 -20.17 -5.90
CA GLU A 141 -5.69 -21.08 -6.81
C GLU A 141 -4.56 -20.33 -7.55
N GLU A 142 -4.82 -19.13 -8.04
CA GLU A 142 -3.84 -18.26 -8.70
C GLU A 142 -2.69 -17.87 -7.76
N VAL A 143 -2.97 -17.64 -6.46
CA VAL A 143 -1.92 -17.43 -5.44
C VAL A 143 -1.05 -18.68 -5.30
N SER A 144 -1.65 -19.87 -5.28
CA SER A 144 -0.91 -21.15 -5.20
C SER A 144 -0.05 -21.40 -6.44
N GLU A 145 -0.58 -21.04 -7.61
CA GLU A 145 0.16 -21.12 -8.87
C GLU A 145 1.38 -20.21 -8.84
N LEU A 146 1.24 -18.96 -8.38
CA LEU A 146 2.36 -18.03 -8.22
C LEU A 146 3.41 -18.55 -7.24
N GLN A 147 3.01 -19.11 -6.09
CA GLN A 147 3.95 -19.72 -5.16
C GLN A 147 4.74 -20.86 -5.81
N THR A 148 4.08 -21.63 -6.67
CA THR A 148 4.71 -22.70 -7.43
C THR A 148 5.67 -22.19 -8.49
N LEU A 149 5.26 -21.19 -9.28
CA LEU A 149 6.05 -20.63 -10.37
C LEU A 149 7.31 -19.88 -9.88
N LEU A 150 7.24 -19.25 -8.71
CA LEU A 150 8.36 -18.52 -8.08
C LEU A 150 9.24 -19.43 -7.20
N GLY A 151 8.71 -20.58 -6.81
CA GLY A 151 9.44 -21.59 -6.02
C GLY A 151 10.45 -22.40 -6.83
N PRO A 152 11.22 -23.27 -6.17
CA PRO A 152 12.14 -24.19 -6.85
C PRO A 152 11.38 -25.14 -7.78
N TYR A 153 11.94 -25.42 -8.95
CA TYR A 153 11.37 -26.39 -9.88
C TYR A 153 11.40 -27.82 -9.28
N ASN A 154 10.25 -28.45 -9.23
CA ASN A 154 10.08 -29.77 -8.64
C ASN A 154 9.78 -30.88 -9.68
N GLY A 155 9.88 -30.60 -10.97
CA GLY A 155 9.63 -31.53 -12.07
C GLY A 155 8.15 -31.86 -12.33
N ARG A 156 7.20 -31.24 -11.62
CA ARG A 156 5.76 -31.59 -11.69
C ARG A 156 4.94 -30.62 -12.55
N HIS A 157 5.53 -29.53 -13.02
CA HIS A 157 4.84 -28.50 -13.80
C HIS A 157 5.33 -28.52 -15.23
N ALA A 158 4.38 -28.50 -16.19
CA ALA A 158 4.69 -28.40 -17.60
C ALA A 158 5.16 -27.01 -18.01
N VAL A 159 4.74 -25.96 -17.27
CA VAL A 159 5.07 -24.56 -17.52
C VAL A 159 6.05 -24.08 -16.45
N ARG A 160 7.09 -23.38 -16.86
CA ARG A 160 8.11 -22.79 -16.00
C ARG A 160 8.15 -21.29 -16.19
N ALA A 161 8.22 -20.53 -15.09
CA ALA A 161 8.41 -19.09 -15.16
C ALA A 161 9.91 -18.78 -15.22
N ILE A 162 10.41 -18.38 -16.38
CA ILE A 162 11.83 -18.01 -16.55
C ILE A 162 11.88 -16.50 -16.85
N PRO A 163 12.49 -15.70 -15.94
CA PRO A 163 13.45 -16.03 -14.87
C PRO A 163 12.86 -16.13 -13.44
N GLY A 164 11.55 -16.31 -13.26
CA GLY A 164 10.89 -16.32 -11.94
C GLY A 164 11.20 -17.52 -11.05
N GLU A 165 11.42 -18.69 -11.67
CA GLU A 165 11.64 -19.96 -10.96
C GLU A 165 12.81 -19.91 -9.98
N GLY A 166 12.58 -20.34 -8.74
CA GLY A 166 13.58 -20.39 -7.68
C GLY A 166 13.92 -19.04 -7.04
N THR A 167 13.30 -17.94 -7.48
CA THR A 167 13.55 -16.61 -6.90
C THR A 167 12.94 -16.44 -5.52
N ASN A 168 11.85 -17.18 -5.21
CA ASN A 168 11.12 -17.12 -3.95
C ASN A 168 10.73 -15.67 -3.56
N VAL A 169 10.34 -14.84 -4.54
CA VAL A 169 9.90 -13.46 -4.27
C VAL A 169 8.83 -13.47 -3.16
N PRO A 170 9.00 -12.70 -2.09
CA PRO A 170 8.05 -12.67 -0.98
C PRO A 170 6.64 -12.26 -1.44
N ILE A 171 5.66 -13.15 -1.21
CA ILE A 171 4.25 -12.90 -1.51
C ILE A 171 3.54 -12.39 -0.25
N TRP A 172 2.75 -11.31 -0.42
CA TRP A 172 1.92 -10.70 0.60
C TRP A 172 0.46 -10.71 0.15
N LEU A 173 -0.47 -10.98 1.06
CA LEU A 173 -1.89 -10.88 0.74
C LEU A 173 -2.48 -9.60 1.32
N LEU A 174 -3.13 -8.82 0.46
CA LEU A 174 -3.71 -7.53 0.80
C LEU A 174 -5.24 -7.57 0.73
N GLY A 175 -5.87 -6.81 1.61
CA GLY A 175 -7.31 -6.57 1.53
C GLY A 175 -7.87 -5.85 2.74
N SER A 176 -9.11 -5.41 2.58
CA SER A 176 -9.91 -4.76 3.63
C SER A 176 -11.12 -5.60 4.05
N SER A 177 -11.15 -6.88 3.65
CA SER A 177 -12.23 -7.82 3.96
C SER A 177 -11.74 -9.02 4.76
N LEU A 178 -12.67 -9.75 5.38
CA LEU A 178 -12.35 -10.96 6.14
C LEU A 178 -11.78 -12.09 5.27
N PHE A 179 -12.16 -12.14 3.99
CA PHE A 179 -11.70 -13.17 3.05
C PHE A 179 -10.16 -13.20 2.91
N SER A 180 -9.53 -12.04 2.67
CA SER A 180 -8.07 -11.97 2.50
C SER A 180 -7.33 -12.30 3.79
N ALA A 181 -7.89 -11.97 4.96
CA ALA A 181 -7.36 -12.35 6.25
C ALA A 181 -7.39 -13.87 6.44
N GLN A 182 -8.51 -14.53 6.14
CA GLN A 182 -8.65 -16.00 6.20
C GLN A 182 -7.69 -16.70 5.24
N LEU A 183 -7.60 -16.23 4.00
CA LEU A 183 -6.71 -16.84 3.00
C LEU A 183 -5.23 -16.70 3.42
N ALA A 184 -4.82 -15.51 3.90
CA ALA A 184 -3.46 -15.30 4.39
C ALA A 184 -3.14 -16.20 5.57
N ALA A 185 -4.07 -16.36 6.53
CA ALA A 185 -3.94 -17.24 7.67
C ALA A 185 -3.77 -18.71 7.26
N GLN A 186 -4.62 -19.19 6.35
CA GLN A 186 -4.59 -20.57 5.87
C GLN A 186 -3.31 -20.90 5.09
N ARG A 187 -2.75 -19.91 4.37
CA ARG A 187 -1.53 -20.05 3.57
C ARG A 187 -0.25 -19.78 4.35
N GLY A 188 -0.33 -19.30 5.59
CA GLY A 188 0.83 -18.87 6.36
C GLY A 188 1.61 -17.73 5.71
N LEU A 189 0.90 -16.79 5.05
CA LEU A 189 1.48 -15.63 4.36
C LEU A 189 1.32 -14.37 5.19
N PRO A 190 2.21 -13.37 5.02
CA PRO A 190 2.04 -12.07 5.65
C PRO A 190 0.79 -11.37 5.11
N TYR A 191 0.10 -10.66 6.00
CA TYR A 191 -1.17 -10.01 5.74
C TYR A 191 -1.06 -8.50 5.83
N VAL A 192 -1.63 -7.79 4.85
CA VAL A 192 -1.73 -6.34 4.85
C VAL A 192 -3.19 -5.93 4.91
N PHE A 193 -3.58 -5.28 6.00
CA PHE A 193 -4.90 -4.68 6.09
C PHE A 193 -4.90 -3.29 5.46
N ALA A 194 -5.74 -3.11 4.42
CA ALA A 194 -5.87 -1.85 3.69
C ALA A 194 -6.81 -0.87 4.44
N GLY A 195 -6.35 -0.31 5.57
CA GLY A 195 -7.13 0.57 6.44
C GLY A 195 -7.53 1.89 5.79
N HIS A 196 -6.88 2.27 4.70
CA HIS A 196 -7.21 3.45 3.91
C HIS A 196 -8.48 3.31 3.04
N PHE A 197 -9.11 2.11 2.99
CA PHE A 197 -10.34 1.89 2.24
C PHE A 197 -11.55 1.52 3.11
N ALA A 198 -11.36 0.73 4.16
CA ALA A 198 -12.49 0.20 4.92
C ALA A 198 -12.11 -0.06 6.39
N PRO A 199 -12.16 0.96 7.25
CA PRO A 199 -11.83 0.81 8.67
C PRO A 199 -12.71 -0.19 9.41
N ARG A 200 -13.92 -0.42 8.92
CA ARG A 200 -14.98 -1.20 9.60
C ARG A 200 -14.58 -2.62 10.01
N PHE A 201 -13.76 -3.31 9.19
CA PHE A 201 -13.43 -4.72 9.42
C PHE A 201 -12.03 -4.93 10.03
N LEU A 202 -11.36 -3.86 10.45
CA LEU A 202 -9.97 -3.92 10.90
C LEU A 202 -9.75 -4.94 12.03
N TYR A 203 -10.54 -4.84 13.08
CA TYR A 203 -10.40 -5.69 14.27
C TYR A 203 -10.70 -7.16 13.94
N ASP A 204 -11.84 -7.41 13.32
CA ASP A 204 -12.28 -8.77 12.96
C ASP A 204 -11.28 -9.45 12.01
N ALA A 205 -10.73 -8.70 11.05
CA ALA A 205 -9.77 -9.24 10.09
C ALA A 205 -8.44 -9.63 10.76
N ILE A 206 -7.91 -8.79 11.66
CA ILE A 206 -6.68 -9.09 12.39
C ILE A 206 -6.89 -10.26 13.35
N GLU A 207 -8.04 -10.31 14.04
CA GLU A 207 -8.38 -11.41 14.94
C GLU A 207 -8.47 -12.74 14.18
N ILE A 208 -9.23 -12.79 13.07
CA ILE A 208 -9.35 -13.98 12.21
C ILE A 208 -7.97 -14.41 11.70
N TYR A 209 -7.17 -13.47 11.18
CA TYR A 209 -5.85 -13.80 10.67
C TYR A 209 -4.96 -14.45 11.73
N ARG A 210 -4.94 -13.93 12.96
CA ARG A 210 -4.12 -14.49 14.04
C ARG A 210 -4.64 -15.80 14.58
N ARG A 211 -5.96 -15.91 14.79
CA ARG A 211 -6.60 -17.11 15.32
C ARG A 211 -6.43 -18.32 14.39
N ASP A 212 -6.60 -18.10 13.09
CA ASP A 212 -6.64 -19.15 12.08
C ASP A 212 -5.29 -19.37 11.38
N PHE A 213 -4.23 -18.66 11.79
CA PHE A 213 -2.91 -18.71 11.18
C PHE A 213 -2.28 -20.10 11.26
N LYS A 214 -1.81 -20.59 10.12
CA LYS A 214 -1.07 -21.84 10.00
C LYS A 214 0.37 -21.53 9.61
N PRO A 215 1.37 -21.93 10.44
CA PRO A 215 2.77 -21.78 10.07
C PRO A 215 3.08 -22.40 8.71
N SER A 216 3.96 -21.77 7.94
CA SER A 216 4.40 -22.20 6.63
C SER A 216 5.93 -22.12 6.51
N GLN A 217 6.46 -22.41 5.31
CA GLN A 217 7.88 -22.17 5.02
C GLN A 217 8.23 -20.68 4.94
N VAL A 218 7.21 -19.80 4.83
CA VAL A 218 7.38 -18.35 4.73
C VAL A 218 7.39 -17.70 6.11
N LEU A 219 6.47 -18.11 6.99
CA LEU A 219 6.28 -17.52 8.32
C LEU A 219 5.96 -18.57 9.37
N ASP A 220 6.65 -18.50 10.51
CA ASP A 220 6.35 -19.30 11.71
C ASP A 220 5.23 -18.67 12.56
N LYS A 221 5.04 -17.35 12.47
CA LYS A 221 4.08 -16.57 13.26
C LYS A 221 3.37 -15.55 12.38
N PRO A 222 2.14 -15.12 12.76
CA PRO A 222 1.41 -14.08 12.05
C PRO A 222 2.23 -12.80 11.90
N TYR A 223 2.21 -12.19 10.72
CA TYR A 223 2.80 -10.89 10.45
C TYR A 223 1.74 -9.96 9.85
N VAL A 224 1.37 -8.92 10.59
CA VAL A 224 0.35 -7.93 10.22
C VAL A 224 1.01 -6.62 9.86
N MET A 225 0.81 -6.18 8.62
CA MET A 225 1.10 -4.82 8.19
C MET A 225 -0.20 -4.02 8.11
N LEU A 226 -0.24 -2.82 8.67
CA LEU A 226 -1.43 -1.96 8.66
C LEU A 226 -1.23 -0.76 7.74
N GLY A 227 -2.11 -0.64 6.73
CA GLY A 227 -2.17 0.50 5.81
C GLY A 227 -2.98 1.66 6.41
N LEU A 228 -2.39 2.85 6.46
CA LEU A 228 -3.01 4.06 7.04
C LEU A 228 -2.75 5.29 6.16
N PRO A 229 -3.76 6.16 5.94
CA PRO A 229 -3.52 7.49 5.41
C PRO A 229 -2.75 8.34 6.42
N LEU A 230 -1.77 9.10 5.94
CA LEU A 230 -0.90 9.95 6.76
C LEU A 230 -0.94 11.41 6.30
N VAL A 231 -1.12 12.31 7.25
CA VAL A 231 -0.88 13.75 7.11
C VAL A 231 -0.06 14.22 8.30
N ALA A 232 1.25 14.32 8.14
CA ALA A 232 2.15 14.79 9.18
C ALA A 232 2.73 16.16 8.81
N ALA A 233 2.71 17.10 9.75
CA ALA A 233 3.24 18.45 9.62
C ALA A 233 3.94 18.88 10.92
N ASP A 234 4.51 20.09 10.97
CA ASP A 234 5.19 20.59 12.16
C ASP A 234 4.23 20.86 13.33
N THR A 235 2.95 21.18 13.03
CA THR A 235 1.88 21.37 14.03
C THR A 235 0.60 20.66 13.64
N ASP A 236 -0.30 20.48 14.61
CA ASP A 236 -1.63 19.89 14.36
C ASP A 236 -2.48 20.76 13.43
N GLU A 237 -2.40 22.10 13.58
CA GLU A 237 -3.13 23.06 12.76
C GLU A 237 -2.69 22.98 11.29
N GLU A 238 -1.37 22.94 11.06
CA GLU A 238 -0.84 22.79 9.70
C GLU A 238 -1.26 21.45 9.10
N ALA A 239 -1.23 20.38 9.87
CA ALA A 239 -1.65 19.06 9.40
C ALA A 239 -3.15 19.05 9.03
N GLN A 240 -4.01 19.69 9.82
CA GLN A 240 -5.43 19.82 9.48
C GLN A 240 -5.64 20.62 8.18
N PHE A 241 -4.95 21.72 8.01
CA PHE A 241 -4.99 22.49 6.76
C PHE A 241 -4.55 21.65 5.56
N LEU A 242 -3.37 21.02 5.64
CA LEU A 242 -2.84 20.18 4.56
C LEU A 242 -3.74 18.96 4.26
N GLY A 243 -4.40 18.41 5.29
CA GLY A 243 -5.33 17.28 5.20
C GLY A 243 -6.57 17.56 4.37
N THR A 244 -6.92 18.85 4.14
CA THR A 244 -8.05 19.23 3.28
C THR A 244 -7.85 18.77 1.83
N THR A 245 -6.61 18.57 1.36
CA THR A 245 -6.33 17.95 0.05
C THR A 245 -6.88 16.51 -0.01
N SER A 246 -6.65 15.70 1.01
CA SER A 246 -7.20 14.34 1.09
C SER A 246 -8.72 14.33 1.19
N LYS A 247 -9.31 15.26 1.96
CA LYS A 247 -10.76 15.42 2.05
C LYS A 247 -11.38 15.76 0.69
N GLN A 248 -10.79 16.71 -0.05
CA GLN A 248 -11.22 17.06 -1.41
C GLN A 248 -11.13 15.85 -2.37
N ARG A 249 -10.09 15.02 -2.24
CA ARG A 249 -9.91 13.84 -3.08
C ARG A 249 -10.94 12.76 -2.79
N VAL A 250 -11.24 12.48 -1.52
CA VAL A 250 -12.31 11.54 -1.14
C VAL A 250 -13.68 12.09 -1.57
N LEU A 251 -13.92 13.38 -1.45
CA LEU A 251 -15.12 14.03 -1.95
C LEU A 251 -15.27 13.86 -3.48
N ALA A 252 -14.18 14.00 -4.23
CA ALA A 252 -14.18 13.74 -5.68
C ALA A 252 -14.52 12.28 -5.98
N LEU A 253 -13.95 11.33 -5.21
CA LEU A 253 -14.21 9.90 -5.34
C LEU A 253 -15.71 9.56 -5.19
N ILE A 254 -16.36 10.05 -4.14
CA ILE A 254 -17.78 9.76 -3.89
C ILE A 254 -18.73 10.41 -4.91
N ARG A 255 -18.28 11.49 -5.55
CA ARG A 255 -19.01 12.16 -6.64
C ARG A 255 -18.73 11.56 -8.01
N GLY A 256 -17.84 10.55 -8.10
CA GLY A 256 -17.43 9.97 -9.38
C GLY A 256 -16.63 10.93 -10.26
N HIS A 257 -15.94 11.91 -9.65
CA HIS A 257 -15.08 12.86 -10.34
C HIS A 257 -13.63 12.33 -10.41
N GLU A 258 -12.82 12.97 -11.25
CA GLU A 258 -11.39 12.69 -11.37
C GLU A 258 -10.63 12.99 -10.06
N LEU A 259 -9.65 12.14 -9.72
CA LEU A 259 -8.97 12.14 -8.42
C LEU A 259 -7.69 13.00 -8.39
N TRP A 260 -7.68 14.12 -9.10
CA TRP A 260 -6.56 15.06 -9.06
C TRP A 260 -6.35 15.61 -7.65
N LEU A 261 -5.09 15.65 -7.20
CA LEU A 261 -4.75 16.41 -6.01
C LEU A 261 -4.98 17.90 -6.27
N LYS A 262 -5.76 18.52 -5.42
CA LYS A 262 -5.97 19.98 -5.39
C LYS A 262 -5.20 20.60 -4.25
N PRO A 263 -4.79 21.87 -4.34
CA PRO A 263 -4.21 22.59 -3.21
C PRO A 263 -5.09 22.50 -1.96
N PRO A 264 -4.49 22.52 -0.76
CA PRO A 264 -5.27 22.58 0.48
C PRO A 264 -6.08 23.89 0.54
N VAL A 265 -7.18 23.86 1.27
CA VAL A 265 -8.10 25.00 1.49
C VAL A 265 -8.23 25.30 2.97
N GLU A 266 -8.52 26.54 3.33
CA GLU A 266 -8.67 26.98 4.72
C GLU A 266 -9.84 26.26 5.42
N THR A 267 -10.92 26.02 4.68
CA THR A 267 -12.08 25.27 5.18
C THR A 267 -12.71 24.46 4.06
N MET A 268 -13.34 23.36 4.43
CA MET A 268 -14.19 22.57 3.55
C MET A 268 -15.65 23.06 3.51
N ASP A 269 -15.99 24.09 4.31
CA ASP A 269 -17.34 24.64 4.35
C ASP A 269 -17.77 25.15 2.97
N GLY A 270 -19.00 24.80 2.60
CA GLY A 270 -19.56 25.13 1.29
C GLY A 270 -19.05 24.27 0.12
N LEU A 271 -18.03 23.40 0.33
CA LEU A 271 -17.55 22.45 -0.68
C LEU A 271 -18.32 21.14 -0.64
N TRP A 272 -18.85 20.76 0.49
CA TRP A 272 -19.60 19.51 0.73
C TRP A 272 -20.93 19.75 1.47
N SER A 273 -21.83 18.79 1.39
CA SER A 273 -23.02 18.69 2.24
C SER A 273 -22.69 17.98 3.55
N ALA A 274 -23.53 18.10 4.59
CA ALA A 274 -23.35 17.40 5.85
C ALA A 274 -23.30 15.85 5.70
N GLN A 275 -24.01 15.31 4.70
CA GLN A 275 -23.96 13.88 4.40
C GLN A 275 -22.63 13.47 3.78
N GLU A 276 -22.09 14.28 2.86
CA GLU A 276 -20.77 14.04 2.25
C GLU A 276 -19.64 14.18 3.27
N GLU A 277 -19.71 15.18 4.16
CA GLU A 277 -18.81 15.34 5.30
C GLU A 277 -18.75 14.06 6.14
N THR A 278 -19.92 13.57 6.58
CA THR A 278 -20.01 12.33 7.36
C THR A 278 -19.38 11.15 6.62
N TYR A 279 -19.58 11.04 5.30
CA TYR A 279 -18.98 9.97 4.51
C TYR A 279 -17.45 10.10 4.43
N VAL A 280 -16.95 11.32 4.14
CA VAL A 280 -15.50 11.58 4.04
C VAL A 280 -14.82 11.32 5.38
N ASP A 281 -15.38 11.77 6.49
CA ASP A 281 -14.83 11.55 7.83
C ASP A 281 -14.79 10.05 8.19
N ASN A 282 -15.86 9.30 7.87
CA ASN A 282 -15.88 7.85 8.06
C ASN A 282 -14.81 7.15 7.18
N PHE A 283 -14.65 7.57 5.93
CA PHE A 283 -13.67 7.02 5.01
C PHE A 283 -12.24 7.25 5.51
N LEU A 284 -11.96 8.45 6.02
CA LEU A 284 -10.67 8.86 6.55
C LEU A 284 -10.49 8.51 8.05
N GLY A 285 -11.40 7.77 8.66
CA GLY A 285 -11.45 7.53 10.11
C GLY A 285 -10.23 6.86 10.73
N LEU A 286 -9.42 6.16 9.95
CA LEU A 286 -8.12 5.60 10.37
C LEU A 286 -6.93 6.49 10.04
N SER A 287 -7.15 7.65 9.43
CA SER A 287 -6.06 8.56 9.09
C SER A 287 -5.30 9.02 10.33
N VAL A 288 -3.99 9.10 10.18
CA VAL A 288 -3.10 9.64 11.21
C VAL A 288 -2.73 11.06 10.77
N ILE A 289 -3.34 12.06 11.43
CA ILE A 289 -3.24 13.47 11.06
C ILE A 289 -2.77 14.26 12.28
N GLY A 290 -1.67 15.03 12.14
CA GLY A 290 -1.19 15.89 13.23
C GLY A 290 0.28 16.23 13.15
N GLY A 291 0.74 16.91 14.20
CA GLY A 291 2.14 17.16 14.49
C GLY A 291 2.83 15.93 15.12
N PRO A 292 4.15 16.01 15.38
CA PRO A 292 4.93 14.86 15.83
C PRO A 292 4.38 14.15 17.08
N ALA A 293 3.93 14.91 18.09
CA ALA A 293 3.40 14.33 19.33
C ALA A 293 2.08 13.57 19.11
N THR A 294 1.18 14.16 18.34
CA THR A 294 -0.13 13.57 17.98
C THR A 294 0.06 12.29 17.15
N ILE A 295 0.94 12.33 16.13
CA ILE A 295 1.27 11.16 15.31
C ILE A 295 1.86 10.03 16.17
N LYS A 296 2.87 10.34 16.99
CA LYS A 296 3.50 9.37 17.91
C LYS A 296 2.48 8.70 18.80
N HIS A 297 1.69 9.49 19.49
CA HIS A 297 0.65 8.98 20.40
C HIS A 297 -0.34 8.06 19.68
N ARG A 298 -0.84 8.47 18.50
CA ARG A 298 -1.81 7.68 17.74
C ARG A 298 -1.24 6.34 17.26
N LEU A 299 -0.02 6.33 16.73
CA LEU A 299 0.64 5.10 16.28
C LEU A 299 0.95 4.16 17.45
N GLU A 300 1.42 4.69 18.58
CA GLU A 300 1.67 3.88 19.80
C GLU A 300 0.38 3.24 20.34
N MET A 301 -0.75 3.97 20.30
CA MET A 301 -2.05 3.42 20.68
C MET A 301 -2.44 2.26 19.76
N ILE A 302 -2.27 2.40 18.44
CA ILE A 302 -2.54 1.34 17.46
C ILE A 302 -1.64 0.11 17.71
N VAL A 303 -0.35 0.31 18.00
CA VAL A 303 0.56 -0.80 18.33
C VAL A 303 0.10 -1.53 19.60
N LYS A 304 -0.27 -0.80 20.66
CA LYS A 304 -0.76 -1.39 21.91
C LYS A 304 -2.05 -2.18 21.73
N GLU A 305 -2.97 -1.66 20.93
CA GLU A 305 -4.29 -2.22 20.76
C GLU A 305 -4.29 -3.41 19.78
N LEU A 306 -3.60 -3.25 18.65
CA LEU A 306 -3.65 -4.21 17.54
C LEU A 306 -2.39 -5.08 17.42
N GLY A 307 -1.28 -4.72 18.10
CA GLY A 307 -0.03 -5.48 18.01
C GLY A 307 0.47 -5.64 16.57
N VAL A 308 0.35 -4.59 15.75
CA VAL A 308 0.82 -4.62 14.35
C VAL A 308 2.34 -4.75 14.29
N ASN A 309 2.83 -5.42 13.24
CA ASN A 309 4.25 -5.66 13.04
C ASN A 309 4.90 -4.60 12.17
N GLU A 310 4.15 -3.93 11.30
CA GLU A 310 4.64 -2.92 10.36
C GLU A 310 3.52 -1.96 9.98
N PHE A 311 3.84 -0.68 9.74
CA PHE A 311 2.92 0.27 9.14
C PHE A 311 3.29 0.56 7.69
N ILE A 312 2.27 0.69 6.83
CA ILE A 312 2.44 1.17 5.46
C ILE A 312 1.54 2.39 5.24
N PHE A 313 2.13 3.54 4.91
CA PHE A 313 1.43 4.81 4.84
C PHE A 313 1.16 5.23 3.40
N THR A 314 -0.06 5.72 3.13
CA THR A 314 -0.35 6.57 1.97
C THR A 314 -0.20 8.04 2.36
N ASN A 315 0.28 8.88 1.45
CA ASN A 315 0.50 10.30 1.70
C ASN A 315 0.07 11.11 0.47
N ASP A 316 -1.11 11.69 0.56
CA ASP A 316 -1.77 12.46 -0.51
C ASP A 316 -1.60 13.99 -0.34
N LEU A 317 -0.53 14.45 0.30
CA LEU A 317 -0.22 15.87 0.39
C LEU A 317 0.07 16.46 -1.01
N TYR A 318 -0.44 17.66 -1.27
CA TYR A 318 -0.32 18.32 -2.57
C TYR A 318 1.13 18.64 -2.95
N ASP A 319 1.90 19.15 -1.98
CA ASP A 319 3.27 19.58 -2.18
C ASP A 319 4.28 18.47 -1.90
N LEU A 320 5.25 18.26 -2.80
CA LEU A 320 6.26 17.21 -2.66
C LEU A 320 7.17 17.44 -1.44
N ASP A 321 7.51 18.70 -1.14
CA ASP A 321 8.38 18.99 0.01
C ASP A 321 7.64 18.75 1.32
N LYS A 322 6.32 19.00 1.38
CA LYS A 322 5.48 18.61 2.52
C LYS A 322 5.37 17.09 2.64
N ARG A 323 5.26 16.36 1.53
CA ARG A 323 5.31 14.88 1.54
C ARG A 323 6.63 14.38 2.13
N LYS A 324 7.77 14.95 1.71
CA LYS A 324 9.10 14.59 2.23
C LYS A 324 9.25 14.96 3.71
N LYS A 325 8.74 16.13 4.11
CA LYS A 325 8.75 16.55 5.52
C LYS A 325 7.97 15.58 6.41
N ALA A 326 6.83 15.08 5.94
CA ALA A 326 6.07 14.06 6.66
C ALA A 326 6.89 12.77 6.91
N LEU A 327 7.76 12.37 5.96
CA LEU A 327 8.68 11.24 6.17
C LEU A 327 9.72 11.51 7.27
N GLN A 328 10.27 12.72 7.31
CA GLN A 328 11.23 13.12 8.33
C GLN A 328 10.58 13.06 9.72
N ILE A 329 9.38 13.62 9.87
CA ILE A 329 8.60 13.57 11.11
C ILE A 329 8.38 12.11 11.56
N LEU A 330 7.98 11.22 10.64
CA LEU A 330 7.80 9.80 10.98
C LEU A 330 9.08 9.15 11.52
N MET A 331 10.24 9.47 10.97
CA MET A 331 11.50 8.90 11.44
C MET A 331 12.00 9.55 12.73
N GLU A 332 11.71 10.81 12.96
CA GLU A 332 12.01 11.52 14.22
C GLU A 332 11.22 10.95 15.40
N ILE A 333 9.94 10.65 15.23
CA ILE A 333 9.11 10.12 16.33
C ILE A 333 9.46 8.67 16.75
N LYS A 334 10.24 7.96 15.98
CA LYS A 334 10.76 6.62 16.33
C LYS A 334 11.87 6.69 17.38
N GLN A 335 12.55 7.81 17.43
CA GLN A 335 13.61 8.06 18.41
C GLN A 335 13.01 8.40 19.76
#